data_a8af3fb6db7a93761fcc7abf943eb9fd
#
_entry.id   a8af3fb6db7a93761fcc7abf943eb9fd
#
_cell.length_a   1.000
_cell.length_b   1.000
_cell.length_c   1.000
_cell.angle_alpha   90.00
_cell.angle_beta   90.00
_cell.angle_gamma   90.00
#
_symmetry.space_group_name_H-M   'P 1'
#
loop_
_entity.id
_entity.type
_entity.pdbx_description
1 polymer ?
#
loop_
_entity_poly.entity_id
_entity_poly.type
_entity_poly.pdbx_seq_one_letter_code
_entity_poly.pdbx_strand_id
1 'polypeptide(L)'
;KNQIGIMCDVALDPYTSHGHDGLLKSNYVLNDETVEMLIKQSLLQAEMGCDIIAPSDMMDGRIGKIRKALDKNNHQLVQILSYAVKYASSFYGPFRDAVGTKGLLKSNKKNYQMDFKNSNEALREVALDIKEGADMIMVKPGLPYLDIIRLVKDNFKIPVLAYQVSGEY
;
A
#
# COMPACT_ATOMS: atom_id res chain seq x y z
N LYS A 1 -5.55 -25.97 6.79
CA LYS A 1 -6.00 -24.74 6.16
C LYS A 1 -7.35 -24.43 6.78
N ASN A 2 -7.63 -23.29 7.35
CA ASN A 2 -8.99 -22.70 7.31
C ASN A 2 -9.58 -22.22 8.63
N GLN A 3 -8.74 -22.01 9.62
CA GLN A 3 -9.17 -21.29 10.83
C GLN A 3 -8.70 -19.83 10.85
N ILE A 4 -7.87 -19.43 9.87
CA ILE A 4 -7.26 -18.11 9.82
C ILE A 4 -7.08 -17.66 8.36
N GLY A 5 -7.42 -16.41 8.06
CA GLY A 5 -7.16 -15.80 6.75
C GLY A 5 -5.70 -15.34 6.63
N ILE A 6 -5.17 -15.38 5.41
CA ILE A 6 -3.82 -14.95 5.09
C ILE A 6 -3.90 -13.62 4.33
N MET A 7 -3.22 -12.60 4.87
CA MET A 7 -3.05 -11.30 4.23
C MET A 7 -1.58 -11.13 3.84
N CYS A 8 -1.32 -10.81 2.57
CA CYS A 8 0.02 -10.58 2.07
C CYS A 8 0.20 -9.17 1.56
N ASP A 9 1.30 -8.54 1.95
CA ASP A 9 1.77 -7.30 1.31
C ASP A 9 2.11 -7.55 -0.15
N VAL A 10 1.67 -6.66 -1.03
CA VAL A 10 2.16 -6.55 -2.40
C VAL A 10 3.12 -5.37 -2.42
N ALA A 11 4.41 -5.67 -2.39
CA ALA A 11 5.47 -4.69 -2.19
C ALA A 11 6.71 -5.07 -3.00
N LEU A 12 7.35 -4.08 -3.63
CA LEU A 12 8.58 -4.30 -4.39
C LEU A 12 9.85 -3.83 -3.66
N ASP A 13 9.73 -2.93 -2.68
CA ASP A 13 10.88 -2.38 -1.96
C ASP A 13 11.78 -3.43 -1.28
N PRO A 14 11.30 -4.58 -0.76
CA PRO A 14 12.18 -5.63 -0.25
C PRO A 14 13.03 -6.31 -1.33
N TYR A 15 12.61 -6.21 -2.59
CA TYR A 15 13.26 -6.89 -3.72
C TYR A 15 14.02 -5.93 -4.64
N THR A 16 14.05 -4.63 -4.34
CA THR A 16 14.78 -3.63 -5.11
C THR A 16 16.11 -3.28 -4.45
N SER A 17 17.17 -3.13 -5.25
CA SER A 17 18.49 -2.72 -4.77
C SER A 17 18.58 -1.26 -4.30
N HIS A 18 17.53 -0.47 -4.54
CA HIS A 18 17.44 0.96 -4.26
C HIS A 18 16.41 1.33 -3.19
N GLY A 19 15.64 0.37 -2.65
CA GLY A 19 14.67 0.56 -1.56
C GLY A 19 13.42 1.38 -1.90
N HIS A 20 13.15 1.69 -3.16
CA HIS A 20 11.89 2.28 -3.59
C HIS A 20 10.80 1.22 -3.81
N ASP A 21 9.55 1.62 -3.67
CA ASP A 21 8.36 0.76 -3.82
C ASP A 21 8.03 0.45 -5.31
N GLY A 22 8.91 0.80 -6.26
CA GLY A 22 8.67 0.60 -7.68
C GLY A 22 9.93 0.55 -8.52
N LEU A 23 9.75 0.36 -9.81
CA LEU A 23 10.83 0.33 -10.80
C LEU A 23 11.37 1.73 -11.06
N LEU A 24 12.70 1.89 -11.10
CA LEU A 24 13.35 3.17 -11.34
C LEU A 24 13.92 3.30 -12.75
N LYS A 25 13.74 4.49 -13.32
CA LYS A 25 14.49 4.95 -14.50
C LYS A 25 14.96 6.38 -14.24
N SER A 26 16.26 6.61 -14.35
CA SER A 26 16.87 7.93 -14.11
C SER A 26 16.45 8.58 -12.77
N ASN A 27 16.42 7.78 -11.69
CA ASN A 27 15.97 8.17 -10.34
C ASN A 27 14.48 8.52 -10.23
N TYR A 28 13.68 8.17 -11.22
CA TYR A 28 12.23 8.37 -11.22
C TYR A 28 11.51 7.03 -11.15
N VAL A 29 10.49 6.91 -10.29
CA VAL A 29 9.67 5.70 -10.20
C VAL A 29 8.68 5.69 -11.36
N LEU A 30 8.71 4.61 -12.13
CA LEU A 30 7.81 4.39 -13.27
C LEU A 30 6.50 3.81 -12.78
N ASN A 31 5.41 4.59 -12.85
CA ASN A 31 4.10 4.17 -12.34
C ASN A 31 3.59 2.91 -13.06
N ASP A 32 3.44 2.97 -14.37
CA ASP A 32 2.74 1.92 -15.12
C ASP A 32 3.51 0.59 -15.11
N GLU A 33 4.81 0.63 -15.30
CA GLU A 33 5.67 -0.56 -15.25
C GLU A 33 5.70 -1.17 -13.84
N THR A 34 5.65 -0.33 -12.81
CA THR A 34 5.54 -0.78 -11.42
C THR A 34 4.22 -1.51 -11.21
N VAL A 35 3.10 -0.93 -11.65
CA VAL A 35 1.77 -1.54 -11.50
C VAL A 35 1.69 -2.89 -12.22
N GLU A 36 2.31 -3.05 -13.38
CA GLU A 36 2.37 -4.34 -14.06
C GLU A 36 3.11 -5.42 -13.24
N MET A 37 4.14 -5.04 -12.49
CA MET A 37 4.83 -5.97 -11.57
C MET A 37 3.98 -6.31 -10.35
N LEU A 38 3.27 -5.32 -9.79
CA LEU A 38 2.36 -5.52 -8.65
C LEU A 38 1.21 -6.47 -9.02
N ILE A 39 0.68 -6.36 -10.24
CA ILE A 39 -0.32 -7.30 -10.76
C ILE A 39 0.21 -8.74 -10.76
N LYS A 40 1.42 -8.96 -11.25
CA LYS A 40 2.03 -10.30 -11.28
C LYS A 40 2.22 -10.86 -9.87
N GLN A 41 2.70 -10.04 -8.94
CA GLN A 41 2.86 -10.43 -7.54
C GLN A 41 1.51 -10.76 -6.89
N SER A 42 0.49 -9.94 -7.13
CA SER A 42 -0.87 -10.16 -6.60
C SER A 42 -1.48 -11.47 -7.10
N LEU A 43 -1.35 -11.76 -8.39
CA LEU A 43 -1.86 -13.02 -8.98
C LEU A 43 -1.14 -14.23 -8.39
N LEU A 44 0.19 -14.18 -8.25
CA LEU A 44 0.96 -15.27 -7.65
C LEU A 44 0.54 -15.52 -6.20
N GLN A 45 0.34 -14.46 -5.41
CA GLN A 45 -0.11 -14.58 -4.02
C GLN A 45 -1.52 -15.18 -3.93
N ALA A 46 -2.43 -14.75 -4.82
CA ALA A 46 -3.79 -15.29 -4.89
C ALA A 46 -3.79 -16.77 -5.27
N GLU A 47 -2.99 -17.19 -6.27
CA GLU A 47 -2.78 -18.60 -6.66
C GLU A 47 -2.25 -19.46 -5.51
N MET A 48 -1.38 -18.89 -4.67
CA MET A 48 -0.83 -19.57 -3.48
C MET A 48 -1.82 -19.63 -2.31
N GLY A 49 -3.03 -19.05 -2.47
CA GLY A 49 -4.12 -19.14 -1.50
C GLY A 49 -4.12 -18.00 -0.48
N CYS A 50 -3.63 -16.85 -0.83
CA CYS A 50 -3.79 -15.63 -0.06
C CYS A 50 -5.26 -15.18 -0.12
N ASP A 51 -5.82 -14.78 1.02
CA ASP A 51 -7.22 -14.34 1.13
C ASP A 51 -7.36 -12.82 0.91
N ILE A 52 -6.32 -12.06 1.25
CA ILE A 52 -6.29 -10.60 1.17
C ILE A 52 -4.96 -10.14 0.55
N ILE A 53 -5.03 -9.34 -0.48
CA ILE A 53 -3.91 -8.69 -1.16
C ILE A 53 -3.80 -7.25 -0.66
N ALA A 54 -2.62 -6.84 -0.20
CA ALA A 54 -2.42 -5.53 0.41
C ALA A 54 -1.35 -4.68 -0.32
N PRO A 55 -1.68 -4.00 -1.42
CA PRO A 55 -0.74 -3.14 -2.16
C PRO A 55 -0.29 -1.93 -1.33
N SER A 56 1.02 -1.82 -1.11
CA SER A 56 1.60 -0.84 -0.19
C SER A 56 2.44 0.25 -0.87
N ASP A 57 2.42 0.34 -2.19
CA ASP A 57 3.33 1.14 -3.00
C ASP A 57 2.90 2.61 -3.22
N MET A 58 1.61 2.91 -3.26
CA MET A 58 1.01 4.22 -3.60
C MET A 58 1.07 4.60 -5.08
N MET A 59 1.22 3.64 -6.01
CA MET A 59 1.13 3.94 -7.45
C MET A 59 -0.31 4.23 -7.86
N ASP A 60 -0.48 5.13 -8.81
CA ASP A 60 -1.80 5.55 -9.31
C ASP A 60 -2.48 4.44 -10.12
N GLY A 61 -3.77 4.21 -9.88
CA GLY A 61 -4.60 3.23 -10.59
C GLY A 61 -4.28 1.76 -10.29
N ARG A 62 -3.42 1.46 -9.33
CA ARG A 62 -2.99 0.10 -9.01
C ARG A 62 -4.14 -0.79 -8.51
N ILE A 63 -5.03 -0.24 -7.71
CA ILE A 63 -6.13 -1.01 -7.12
C ILE A 63 -7.07 -1.52 -8.20
N GLY A 64 -7.48 -0.65 -9.12
CA GLY A 64 -8.37 -1.01 -10.21
C GLY A 64 -7.75 -2.01 -11.19
N LYS A 65 -6.45 -1.88 -11.48
CA LYS A 65 -5.74 -2.82 -12.36
C LYS A 65 -5.56 -4.19 -11.69
N ILE A 66 -5.22 -4.24 -10.40
CA ILE A 66 -5.11 -5.48 -9.62
C ILE A 66 -6.48 -6.17 -9.52
N ARG A 67 -7.57 -5.44 -9.18
CA ARG A 67 -8.92 -6.01 -9.09
C ARG A 67 -9.34 -6.64 -10.41
N LYS A 68 -9.18 -5.94 -11.52
CA LYS A 68 -9.47 -6.47 -12.85
C LYS A 68 -8.67 -7.73 -13.18
N ALA A 69 -7.41 -7.76 -12.80
CA ALA A 69 -6.54 -8.92 -13.04
C ALA A 69 -6.98 -10.13 -12.20
N LEU A 70 -7.28 -9.94 -10.91
CA LEU A 70 -7.79 -10.98 -10.03
C LEU A 70 -9.10 -11.56 -10.56
N ASP A 71 -10.06 -10.71 -10.94
CA ASP A 71 -11.36 -11.13 -11.48
C ASP A 71 -11.22 -11.95 -12.77
N LYS A 72 -10.35 -11.49 -13.67
CA LYS A 72 -10.08 -12.19 -14.95
C LYS A 72 -9.45 -13.58 -14.73
N ASN A 73 -8.74 -13.79 -13.63
CA ASN A 73 -8.06 -15.04 -13.32
C ASN A 73 -8.82 -15.88 -12.28
N ASN A 74 -10.13 -15.66 -12.11
CA ASN A 74 -11.03 -16.41 -11.22
C ASN A 74 -10.71 -16.26 -9.71
N HIS A 75 -10.14 -15.12 -9.31
CA HIS A 75 -9.84 -14.77 -7.91
C HIS A 75 -10.78 -13.69 -7.35
N GLN A 76 -12.07 -13.71 -7.72
CA GLN A 76 -13.06 -12.68 -7.32
C GLN A 76 -13.26 -12.60 -5.81
N LEU A 77 -13.00 -13.68 -5.07
CA LEU A 77 -13.16 -13.74 -3.62
C LEU A 77 -11.94 -13.23 -2.85
N VAL A 78 -10.81 -13.00 -3.53
CA VAL A 78 -9.62 -12.39 -2.91
C VAL A 78 -9.91 -10.91 -2.68
N GLN A 79 -9.85 -10.49 -1.42
CA GLN A 79 -10.08 -9.10 -1.02
C GLN A 79 -8.85 -8.22 -1.25
N ILE A 80 -9.08 -6.91 -1.37
CA ILE A 80 -8.00 -5.92 -1.51
C ILE A 80 -8.02 -4.97 -0.32
N LEU A 81 -6.93 -4.95 0.45
CA LEU A 81 -6.63 -3.93 1.45
C LEU A 81 -5.71 -2.88 0.84
N SER A 82 -6.23 -1.70 0.51
CA SER A 82 -5.39 -0.64 -0.01
C SER A 82 -4.69 0.14 1.10
N TYR A 83 -3.37 0.33 0.95
CA TYR A 83 -2.63 1.37 1.67
C TYR A 83 -2.93 2.75 1.05
N ALA A 84 -4.19 3.16 1.07
CA ALA A 84 -4.66 4.38 0.44
C ALA A 84 -4.09 5.65 1.07
N VAL A 85 -3.70 5.58 2.36
CA VAL A 85 -3.18 6.73 3.11
C VAL A 85 -1.81 6.39 3.70
N LYS A 86 -0.76 6.60 2.92
CA LYS A 86 0.62 6.34 3.35
C LYS A 86 1.44 7.62 3.26
N TYR A 87 1.75 8.18 4.41
CA TYR A 87 2.47 9.45 4.53
C TYR A 87 3.98 9.29 4.43
N ALA A 88 4.66 10.26 3.81
CA ALA A 88 6.12 10.38 3.88
C ALA A 88 6.51 10.85 5.30
N SER A 89 6.85 9.91 6.18
CA SER A 89 7.05 10.15 7.61
C SER A 89 8.49 9.88 8.05
N SER A 90 8.97 10.68 9.01
CA SER A 90 10.25 10.43 9.70
C SER A 90 10.20 9.21 10.63
N PHE A 91 9.01 8.75 11.04
CA PHE A 91 8.81 7.53 11.83
C PHE A 91 9.24 6.25 11.11
N TYR A 92 9.48 6.30 9.79
CA TYR A 92 10.05 5.17 9.04
C TYR A 92 11.55 4.91 9.29
N GLY A 93 12.27 5.78 10.00
CA GLY A 93 13.68 5.57 10.31
C GLY A 93 13.93 4.22 11.00
N PRO A 94 13.40 3.98 12.22
CA PRO A 94 13.53 2.70 12.91
C PRO A 94 12.97 1.51 12.12
N PHE A 95 11.87 1.69 11.42
CA PHE A 95 11.29 0.66 10.55
C PHE A 95 12.26 0.22 9.45
N ARG A 96 12.93 1.17 8.77
CA ARG A 96 13.93 0.85 7.74
C ARG A 96 15.13 0.10 8.29
N ASP A 97 15.53 0.41 9.52
CA ASP A 97 16.58 -0.34 10.22
C ASP A 97 16.14 -1.78 10.49
N ALA A 98 14.92 -1.97 10.97
CA ALA A 98 14.36 -3.28 11.31
C ALA A 98 14.22 -4.20 10.08
N VAL A 99 13.87 -3.65 8.91
CA VAL A 99 13.74 -4.43 7.65
C VAL A 99 15.02 -4.47 6.82
N GLY A 100 16.15 -3.95 7.34
CA GLY A 100 17.45 -4.01 6.68
C GLY A 100 17.60 -3.10 5.45
N THR A 101 16.71 -2.14 5.24
CA THR A 101 16.76 -1.22 4.08
C THR A 101 17.45 0.12 4.37
N LYS A 102 18.02 0.28 5.58
CA LYS A 102 18.80 1.46 5.94
C LYS A 102 20.00 1.62 5.00
N GLY A 103 20.12 2.80 4.40
CA GLY A 103 21.21 3.12 3.46
C GLY A 103 20.98 2.66 2.01
N LEU A 104 19.97 1.85 1.71
CA LEU A 104 19.61 1.51 0.33
C LEU A 104 18.91 2.67 -0.37
N LEU A 105 18.05 3.40 0.35
CA LEU A 105 17.29 4.51 -0.22
C LEU A 105 18.21 5.69 -0.53
N LYS A 106 18.54 5.89 -1.80
CA LYS A 106 19.41 6.97 -2.28
C LYS A 106 18.68 8.32 -2.43
N SER A 107 17.36 8.35 -2.33
CA SER A 107 16.52 9.55 -2.39
C SER A 107 15.39 9.46 -1.36
N ASN A 108 14.36 10.29 -1.48
CA ASN A 108 13.18 10.22 -0.62
C ASN A 108 11.96 9.69 -1.39
N LYS A 109 10.92 9.24 -0.67
CA LYS A 109 9.68 8.71 -1.26
C LYS A 109 8.57 9.78 -1.39
N LYS A 110 8.90 11.07 -1.23
CA LYS A 110 7.92 12.18 -1.21
C LYS A 110 7.22 12.42 -2.56
N ASN A 111 7.74 11.86 -3.64
CA ASN A 111 7.16 11.98 -4.97
C ASN A 111 5.98 11.02 -5.21
N TYR A 112 5.77 10.04 -4.32
CA TYR A 112 4.61 9.13 -4.40
C TYR A 112 3.97 8.80 -3.04
N GLN A 113 4.61 9.11 -1.92
CA GLN A 113 3.98 9.08 -0.60
C GLN A 113 3.40 10.46 -0.26
N MET A 114 2.29 10.49 0.46
CA MET A 114 1.51 11.69 0.73
C MET A 114 2.24 12.71 1.61
N ASP A 115 1.97 13.99 1.40
CA ASP A 115 2.42 15.06 2.29
C ASP A 115 1.50 15.11 3.52
N PHE A 116 2.09 15.04 4.72
CA PHE A 116 1.37 15.10 5.99
C PHE A 116 0.64 16.43 6.23
N LYS A 117 0.91 17.46 5.44
CA LYS A 117 0.25 18.78 5.54
C LYS A 117 -1.12 18.83 4.86
N ASN A 118 -1.51 17.79 4.10
CA ASN A 118 -2.72 17.79 3.31
C ASN A 118 -3.64 16.62 3.66
N SER A 119 -4.56 16.85 4.61
CA SER A 119 -5.55 15.84 5.00
C SER A 119 -6.63 15.58 3.92
N ASN A 120 -6.89 16.56 3.04
CA ASN A 120 -7.89 16.39 1.97
C ASN A 120 -7.45 15.37 0.92
N GLU A 121 -6.16 15.22 0.70
CA GLU A 121 -5.61 14.20 -0.18
C GLU A 121 -5.97 12.79 0.31
N ALA A 122 -5.93 12.54 1.62
CA ALA A 122 -6.33 11.27 2.20
C ALA A 122 -7.76 10.86 1.83
N LEU A 123 -8.72 11.79 1.93
CA LEU A 123 -10.11 11.53 1.56
C LEU A 123 -10.25 11.25 0.06
N ARG A 124 -9.51 11.97 -0.77
CA ARG A 124 -9.53 11.78 -2.22
C ARG A 124 -8.99 10.41 -2.61
N GLU A 125 -7.82 10.03 -2.10
CA GLU A 125 -7.18 8.74 -2.40
C GLU A 125 -8.04 7.57 -1.92
N VAL A 126 -8.60 7.65 -0.71
CA VAL A 126 -9.53 6.64 -0.20
C VAL A 126 -10.76 6.50 -1.11
N ALA A 127 -11.35 7.62 -1.56
CA ALA A 127 -12.50 7.57 -2.45
C ALA A 127 -12.18 6.93 -3.80
N LEU A 128 -11.00 7.21 -4.36
CA LEU A 128 -10.53 6.61 -5.61
C LEU A 128 -10.30 5.11 -5.45
N ASP A 129 -9.58 4.68 -4.42
CA ASP A 129 -9.29 3.28 -4.19
C ASP A 129 -10.55 2.44 -3.91
N ILE A 130 -11.53 2.99 -3.17
CA ILE A 130 -12.85 2.34 -3.00
C ILE A 130 -13.56 2.18 -4.35
N LYS A 131 -13.56 3.22 -5.18
CA LYS A 131 -14.16 3.17 -6.52
C LYS A 131 -13.45 2.17 -7.44
N GLU A 132 -12.16 1.98 -7.25
CA GLU A 132 -11.33 1.02 -7.98
C GLU A 132 -11.51 -0.43 -7.49
N GLY A 133 -12.14 -0.65 -6.34
CA GLY A 133 -12.49 -1.97 -5.83
C GLY A 133 -11.72 -2.40 -4.59
N ALA A 134 -11.21 -1.45 -3.78
CA ALA A 134 -10.69 -1.77 -2.45
C ALA A 134 -11.81 -2.19 -1.49
N ASP A 135 -11.61 -3.29 -0.78
CA ASP A 135 -12.53 -3.80 0.25
C ASP A 135 -12.23 -3.22 1.64
N MET A 136 -10.99 -2.82 1.86
CA MET A 136 -10.48 -2.26 3.11
C MET A 136 -9.43 -1.19 2.82
N ILE A 137 -9.27 -0.26 3.77
CA ILE A 137 -8.32 0.86 3.69
C ILE A 137 -7.35 0.81 4.85
N MET A 138 -6.09 1.18 4.61
CA MET A 138 -5.07 1.32 5.63
C MET A 138 -4.49 2.72 5.67
N VAL A 139 -4.29 3.24 6.89
CA VAL A 139 -3.53 4.46 7.19
C VAL A 139 -2.17 4.07 7.77
N LYS A 140 -1.08 4.60 7.19
CA LYS A 140 0.31 4.31 7.60
C LYS A 140 1.17 5.59 7.59
N PRO A 141 1.92 5.90 8.66
CA PRO A 141 1.88 5.31 10.01
C PRO A 141 0.53 5.52 10.71
N GLY A 142 0.26 4.75 11.77
CA GLY A 142 -1.03 4.81 12.46
C GLY A 142 -1.10 5.89 13.52
N LEU A 143 -0.23 5.83 14.52
CA LEU A 143 -0.32 6.65 15.74
C LEU A 143 -0.23 8.16 15.48
N PRO A 144 0.66 8.68 14.60
CA PRO A 144 0.74 10.10 14.30
C PRO A 144 -0.47 10.67 13.54
N TYR A 145 -1.35 9.82 13.03
CA TYR A 145 -2.47 10.19 12.13
C TYR A 145 -3.81 9.63 12.62
N LEU A 146 -4.05 9.64 13.94
CA LEU A 146 -5.33 9.23 14.54
C LEU A 146 -6.50 10.10 14.07
N ASP A 147 -6.25 11.37 13.84
CA ASP A 147 -7.20 12.31 13.25
C ASP A 147 -7.61 11.90 11.83
N ILE A 148 -6.66 11.46 11.02
CA ILE A 148 -6.92 10.98 9.65
C ILE A 148 -7.67 9.64 9.68
N ILE A 149 -7.31 8.71 10.56
CA ILE A 149 -8.04 7.46 10.75
C ILE A 149 -9.50 7.76 11.09
N ARG A 150 -9.73 8.70 12.02
CA ARG A 150 -11.07 9.14 12.39
C ARG A 150 -11.79 9.79 11.22
N LEU A 151 -11.12 10.70 10.50
CA LEU A 151 -11.66 11.40 9.33
C LEU A 151 -12.09 10.41 8.24
N VAL A 152 -11.26 9.43 7.92
CA VAL A 152 -11.59 8.37 6.93
C VAL A 152 -12.78 7.56 7.42
N LYS A 153 -12.78 7.13 8.70
CA LYS A 153 -13.85 6.31 9.26
C LYS A 153 -15.20 7.02 9.28
N ASP A 154 -15.23 8.32 9.50
CA ASP A 154 -16.46 9.11 9.54
C ASP A 154 -17.04 9.33 8.13
N ASN A 155 -16.19 9.47 7.11
CA ASN A 155 -16.61 9.73 5.74
C ASN A 155 -16.93 8.46 4.93
N PHE A 156 -16.27 7.33 5.25
CA PHE A 156 -16.43 6.09 4.49
C PHE A 156 -16.85 4.93 5.40
N LYS A 157 -17.92 4.23 5.02
CA LYS A 157 -18.41 3.05 5.74
C LYS A 157 -17.69 1.77 5.28
N ILE A 158 -16.38 1.75 5.45
CA ILE A 158 -15.48 0.66 5.05
C ILE A 158 -14.61 0.26 6.24
N PRO A 159 -14.09 -0.97 6.34
CA PRO A 159 -13.07 -1.32 7.32
C PRO A 159 -11.82 -0.44 7.15
N VAL A 160 -11.36 0.16 8.24
CA VAL A 160 -10.16 0.99 8.27
C VAL A 160 -9.15 0.35 9.23
N LEU A 161 -7.96 0.07 8.71
CA LEU A 161 -6.84 -0.48 9.43
C LEU A 161 -5.78 0.60 9.67
N ALA A 162 -5.00 0.45 10.71
CA ALA A 162 -3.86 1.31 11.01
C ALA A 162 -2.58 0.48 11.06
N TYR A 163 -1.55 0.92 10.37
CA TYR A 163 -0.23 0.28 10.45
C TYR A 163 0.65 1.05 11.43
N GLN A 164 0.95 0.43 12.55
CA GLN A 164 1.85 0.99 13.56
C GLN A 164 3.29 0.57 13.25
N VAL A 165 4.14 1.52 12.86
CA VAL A 165 5.54 1.24 12.52
C VAL A 165 6.43 1.24 13.76
N SER A 166 7.62 0.62 13.68
CA SER A 166 8.55 0.44 14.81
C SER A 166 8.99 1.74 15.49
N GLY A 167 8.83 2.92 14.86
CA GLY A 167 9.16 4.22 15.43
C GLY A 167 8.06 4.84 16.29
N GLU A 168 6.92 4.19 16.44
CA GLU A 168 5.75 4.73 17.15
C GLU A 168 5.63 4.26 18.59
N TYR A 169 6.47 3.32 19.03
CA TYR A 169 6.47 2.76 20.41
C TYR A 169 7.88 2.50 20.93
#